data_59c97cc1ed516e937b0cc439e9eda053
#
_entry.id   59c97cc1ed516e937b0cc439e9eda053
#
_cell.length_a   1.000
_cell.length_b   1.000
_cell.length_c   1.000
_cell.angle_alpha   90.00
_cell.angle_beta   90.00
_cell.angle_gamma   90.00
#
_symmetry.space_group_name_H-M   'P 1'
#
loop_
_entity.id
_entity.type
_entity.pdbx_description
1 polymer ?
#
loop_
_entity_poly.entity_id
_entity_poly.type
_entity_poly.pdbx_seq_one_letter_code
_entity_poly.pdbx_strand_id
1 'polypeptide(L)'
;ILMGHSMGGGLTLAIAAEFPELTGKIVIVDALPRLMALTVPDFKSAPDNDCTDLIDRITAMDEEQFAQMQRMSAATLTTDSLRFTEIVNWGLASDRKTYAKLFCDFSNTDLRECIKNIVVPSLVLLEPYFKHIDTVIKNQYKNLSVAQIRYADKGLHFVMFDDREWFIHQICEFIKER
;
A
#
# COMPACT_ATOMS: atom_id res chain seq x y z
N ILE A 1 15.40 2.75 9.48
CA ILE A 1 13.96 2.95 9.26
C ILE A 1 13.63 2.45 7.87
N LEU A 2 12.61 1.61 7.76
CA LEU A 2 12.07 1.16 6.48
C LEU A 2 10.71 1.81 6.27
N MET A 3 10.48 2.42 5.12
CA MET A 3 9.20 3.04 4.78
C MET A 3 8.73 2.59 3.40
N GLY A 4 7.45 2.24 3.29
CA GLY A 4 6.86 1.85 2.02
C GLY A 4 5.44 2.38 1.86
N HIS A 5 5.08 2.73 0.62
CA HIS A 5 3.75 3.19 0.23
C HIS A 5 3.04 2.11 -0.59
N SER A 6 1.76 1.93 -0.38
CA SER A 6 0.93 0.99 -1.15
C SER A 6 1.53 -0.42 -1.12
N MET A 7 1.78 -1.03 -2.26
CA MET A 7 2.49 -2.31 -2.36
C MET A 7 3.85 -2.29 -1.63
N GLY A 8 4.58 -1.16 -1.67
CA GLY A 8 5.80 -0.97 -0.88
C GLY A 8 5.57 -1.04 0.62
N GLY A 9 4.39 -0.63 1.10
CA GLY A 9 3.95 -0.82 2.49
C GLY A 9 3.76 -2.28 2.84
N GLY A 10 3.15 -3.07 1.94
CA GLY A 10 3.08 -4.53 2.08
C GLY A 10 4.45 -5.19 2.12
N LEU A 11 5.37 -4.78 1.24
CA LEU A 11 6.76 -5.24 1.26
C LEU A 11 7.47 -4.86 2.57
N THR A 12 7.22 -3.66 3.09
CA THR A 12 7.76 -3.22 4.39
C THR A 12 7.31 -4.14 5.52
N LEU A 13 6.02 -4.50 5.55
CA LEU A 13 5.47 -5.46 6.53
C LEU A 13 6.10 -6.85 6.37
N ALA A 14 6.22 -7.35 5.14
CA ALA A 14 6.79 -8.67 4.86
C ALA A 14 8.26 -8.73 5.30
N ILE A 15 9.08 -7.75 4.92
CA ILE A 15 10.50 -7.67 5.29
C ILE A 15 10.66 -7.57 6.80
N ALA A 16 9.90 -6.71 7.47
CA ALA A 16 10.01 -6.54 8.91
C ALA A 16 9.55 -7.77 9.70
N ALA A 17 8.60 -8.54 9.17
CA ALA A 17 8.14 -9.78 9.78
C ALA A 17 9.11 -10.95 9.59
N GLU A 18 9.79 -11.01 8.45
CA GLU A 18 10.71 -12.09 8.11
C GLU A 18 12.15 -11.84 8.61
N PHE A 19 12.56 -10.55 8.63
CA PHE A 19 13.91 -10.12 9.01
C PHE A 19 13.84 -9.00 10.07
N PRO A 20 13.32 -9.28 11.28
CA PRO A 20 13.11 -8.25 12.31
C PRO A 20 14.41 -7.55 12.74
N GLU A 21 15.56 -8.22 12.62
CA GLU A 21 16.87 -7.66 12.96
C GLU A 21 17.36 -6.58 11.98
N LEU A 22 16.80 -6.52 10.76
CA LEU A 22 17.18 -5.52 9.75
C LEU A 22 16.49 -4.17 9.95
N THR A 23 15.45 -4.12 10.79
CA THR A 23 14.61 -2.93 10.93
C THR A 23 14.63 -2.39 12.36
N GLY A 24 14.81 -1.08 12.53
CA GLY A 24 14.69 -0.42 13.85
C GLY A 24 13.35 0.30 14.04
N LYS A 25 12.74 0.77 12.95
CA LYS A 25 11.38 1.35 12.88
C LYS A 25 10.81 1.11 11.49
N ILE A 26 9.48 1.01 11.36
CA ILE A 26 8.83 0.93 10.05
C ILE A 26 7.72 1.96 9.92
N VAL A 27 7.51 2.43 8.69
CA VAL A 27 6.40 3.33 8.32
C VAL A 27 5.67 2.71 7.13
N ILE A 28 4.41 2.42 7.32
CA ILE A 28 3.50 1.89 6.32
C ILE A 28 2.60 3.02 5.86
N VAL A 29 2.63 3.36 4.58
CA VAL A 29 1.85 4.45 4.01
C VAL A 29 0.80 3.88 3.08
N ASP A 30 -0.44 4.07 3.45
CA ASP A 30 -1.65 3.70 2.72
C ASP A 30 -1.62 2.29 2.12
N ALA A 31 -1.33 1.32 2.98
CA ALA A 31 -1.29 -0.09 2.67
C ALA A 31 -2.03 -0.90 3.73
N LEU A 32 -2.44 -2.10 3.39
CA LEU A 32 -3.10 -3.04 4.29
C LEU A 32 -2.37 -4.39 4.25
N PRO A 33 -2.35 -5.12 5.37
CA PRO A 33 -1.80 -6.48 5.41
C PRO A 33 -2.48 -7.44 4.44
N ARG A 34 -3.74 -7.18 4.08
CA ARG A 34 -4.52 -7.93 3.10
C ARG A 34 -5.47 -7.01 2.33
N LEU A 35 -5.07 -6.65 1.13
CA LEU A 35 -5.82 -5.72 0.28
C LEU A 35 -7.21 -6.25 -0.07
N MET A 36 -7.31 -7.49 -0.55
CA MET A 36 -8.57 -8.07 -1.03
C MET A 36 -9.64 -8.23 0.06
N ALA A 37 -9.28 -8.16 1.35
CA ALA A 37 -10.26 -8.21 2.43
C ALA A 37 -11.18 -6.98 2.50
N LEU A 38 -10.86 -5.89 1.78
CA LEU A 38 -11.76 -4.73 1.66
C LEU A 38 -13.00 -5.03 0.81
N THR A 39 -12.85 -5.84 -0.23
CA THR A 39 -13.92 -6.17 -1.18
C THR A 39 -14.46 -7.58 -1.00
N VAL A 40 -13.63 -8.51 -0.56
CA VAL A 40 -13.97 -9.91 -0.32
C VAL A 40 -13.54 -10.30 1.11
N PRO A 41 -14.40 -10.12 2.13
CA PRO A 41 -14.03 -10.33 3.54
C PRO A 41 -13.46 -11.73 3.83
N ASP A 42 -13.99 -12.76 3.18
CA ASP A 42 -13.57 -14.17 3.35
C ASP A 42 -12.51 -14.62 2.34
N PHE A 43 -11.91 -13.70 1.61
CA PHE A 43 -10.85 -14.02 0.65
C PHE A 43 -9.74 -14.85 1.30
N LYS A 44 -9.31 -15.90 0.62
CA LYS A 44 -8.17 -16.74 1.01
C LYS A 44 -7.11 -16.69 -0.08
N SER A 45 -5.86 -16.47 0.32
CA SER A 45 -4.73 -16.55 -0.59
C SER A 45 -4.63 -17.95 -1.22
N ALA A 46 -4.46 -18.01 -2.52
CA ALA A 46 -4.23 -19.24 -3.25
C ALA A 46 -2.72 -19.58 -3.22
N PRO A 47 -2.33 -20.81 -2.84
CA PRO A 47 -0.91 -21.21 -2.88
C PRO A 47 -0.33 -21.14 -4.30
N ASP A 48 -1.13 -21.54 -5.28
CA ASP A 48 -0.76 -21.56 -6.70
C ASP A 48 -1.49 -20.41 -7.42
N ASN A 49 -1.08 -19.18 -7.10
CA ASN A 49 -1.71 -17.98 -7.68
C ASN A 49 -1.33 -17.83 -9.15
N ASP A 50 -2.28 -18.11 -10.04
CA ASP A 50 -2.09 -17.94 -11.48
C ASP A 50 -2.37 -16.49 -11.90
N CYS A 51 -1.33 -15.80 -12.34
CA CYS A 51 -1.40 -14.42 -12.81
C CYS A 51 -1.47 -14.30 -14.34
N THR A 52 -1.55 -15.41 -15.07
CA THR A 52 -1.45 -15.45 -16.54
C THR A 52 -2.49 -14.56 -17.19
N ASP A 53 -3.76 -14.68 -16.83
CA ASP A 53 -4.84 -13.89 -17.42
C ASP A 53 -4.64 -12.37 -17.23
N LEU A 54 -4.17 -11.94 -16.06
CA LEU A 54 -3.92 -10.52 -15.81
C LEU A 54 -2.70 -10.03 -16.59
N ILE A 55 -1.64 -10.83 -16.63
CA ILE A 55 -0.43 -10.50 -17.39
C ILE A 55 -0.78 -10.38 -18.87
N ASP A 56 -1.46 -11.36 -19.44
CA ASP A 56 -1.82 -11.38 -20.86
C ASP A 56 -2.72 -10.17 -21.21
N ARG A 57 -3.71 -9.88 -20.39
CA ARG A 57 -4.59 -8.73 -20.59
C ARG A 57 -3.84 -7.39 -20.57
N ILE A 58 -2.93 -7.19 -19.61
CA ILE A 58 -2.18 -5.94 -19.50
C ILE A 58 -1.13 -5.81 -20.59
N THR A 59 -0.45 -6.89 -20.95
CA THR A 59 0.58 -6.89 -22.00
C THR A 59 0.01 -6.77 -23.41
N ALA A 60 -1.22 -7.25 -23.65
CA ALA A 60 -1.93 -7.12 -24.91
C ALA A 60 -2.48 -5.71 -25.18
N MET A 61 -2.55 -4.83 -24.19
CA MET A 61 -2.99 -3.44 -24.39
C MET A 61 -2.04 -2.71 -25.34
N ASP A 62 -2.59 -1.93 -26.27
CA ASP A 62 -1.79 -0.95 -27.00
C ASP A 62 -1.38 0.21 -26.07
N GLU A 63 -0.58 1.15 -26.59
CA GLU A 63 -0.05 2.27 -25.78
C GLU A 63 -1.16 3.17 -25.26
N GLU A 64 -2.18 3.46 -26.08
CA GLU A 64 -3.27 4.34 -25.67
C GLU A 64 -4.20 3.69 -24.65
N GLN A 65 -4.51 2.42 -24.80
CA GLN A 65 -5.30 1.64 -23.84
C GLN A 65 -4.60 1.59 -22.48
N PHE A 66 -3.29 1.32 -22.46
CA PHE A 66 -2.52 1.29 -21.23
C PHE A 66 -2.43 2.69 -20.60
N ALA A 67 -2.21 3.73 -21.41
CA ALA A 67 -2.19 5.11 -20.93
C ALA A 67 -3.55 5.54 -20.35
N GLN A 68 -4.65 5.15 -20.98
CA GLN A 68 -5.97 5.44 -20.47
C GLN A 68 -6.23 4.72 -19.12
N MET A 69 -5.83 3.46 -19.01
CA MET A 69 -5.91 2.72 -17.75
C MET A 69 -5.12 3.42 -16.64
N GLN A 70 -3.89 3.86 -16.91
CA GLN A 70 -3.07 4.58 -15.94
C GLN A 70 -3.69 5.92 -15.54
N ARG A 71 -4.26 6.69 -16.49
CA ARG A 71 -4.97 7.94 -16.19
C ARG A 71 -6.21 7.71 -15.32
N MET A 72 -7.00 6.69 -15.62
CA MET A 72 -8.19 6.34 -14.84
C MET A 72 -7.81 5.91 -13.42
N SER A 73 -6.77 5.12 -13.26
CA SER A 73 -6.23 4.72 -11.96
C SER A 73 -5.74 5.94 -11.18
N ALA A 74 -4.86 6.76 -11.74
CA ALA A 74 -4.30 7.93 -11.08
C ALA A 74 -5.37 8.91 -10.60
N ALA A 75 -6.48 9.06 -11.33
CA ALA A 75 -7.60 9.93 -10.95
C ALA A 75 -8.30 9.52 -9.65
N THR A 76 -8.17 8.26 -9.25
CA THR A 76 -8.72 7.75 -7.98
C THR A 76 -7.70 7.71 -6.85
N LEU A 77 -6.44 8.08 -7.11
CA LEU A 77 -5.34 7.90 -6.18
C LEU A 77 -4.79 9.21 -5.61
N THR A 78 -5.05 10.36 -6.25
CA THR A 78 -4.59 11.67 -5.78
C THR A 78 -5.57 12.79 -6.15
N THR A 79 -5.65 13.80 -5.30
CA THR A 79 -6.36 15.07 -5.56
C THR A 79 -5.42 16.13 -6.11
N ASP A 80 -4.11 15.93 -6.08
CA ASP A 80 -3.10 16.87 -6.55
C ASP A 80 -2.94 16.80 -8.07
N SER A 81 -3.47 17.81 -8.78
CA SER A 81 -3.44 17.88 -10.25
C SER A 81 -2.02 17.95 -10.82
N LEU A 82 -1.04 18.48 -10.09
CA LEU A 82 0.35 18.52 -10.53
C LEU A 82 0.98 17.13 -10.45
N ARG A 83 0.68 16.40 -9.38
CA ARG A 83 1.18 15.03 -9.16
C ARG A 83 0.45 13.99 -9.99
N PHE A 84 -0.77 14.26 -10.40
CA PHE A 84 -1.52 13.36 -11.29
C PHE A 84 -0.72 12.96 -12.53
N THR A 85 -0.17 13.93 -13.25
CA THR A 85 0.62 13.66 -14.46
C THR A 85 1.89 12.86 -14.15
N GLU A 86 2.54 13.16 -13.03
CA GLU A 86 3.73 12.43 -12.59
C GLU A 86 3.41 10.96 -12.27
N ILE A 87 2.31 10.70 -11.55
CA ILE A 87 1.85 9.34 -11.22
C ILE A 87 1.52 8.56 -12.50
N VAL A 88 0.83 9.16 -13.45
CA VAL A 88 0.57 8.54 -14.75
C VAL A 88 1.88 8.17 -15.46
N ASN A 89 2.85 9.09 -15.48
CA ASN A 89 4.13 8.84 -16.12
C ASN A 89 4.92 7.70 -15.46
N TRP A 90 4.86 7.56 -14.13
CA TRP A 90 5.46 6.41 -13.45
C TRP A 90 4.82 5.09 -13.88
N GLY A 91 3.50 5.06 -13.99
CA GLY A 91 2.78 3.89 -14.50
C GLY A 91 3.18 3.55 -15.94
N LEU A 92 3.28 4.56 -16.82
CA LEU A 92 3.67 4.38 -18.22
C LEU A 92 5.13 3.91 -18.38
N ALA A 93 6.01 4.33 -17.49
CA ALA A 93 7.42 3.92 -17.48
C ALA A 93 7.63 2.49 -16.93
N SER A 94 6.61 1.91 -16.29
CA SER A 94 6.70 0.58 -15.71
C SER A 94 6.65 -0.52 -16.78
N ASP A 95 7.46 -1.57 -16.61
CA ASP A 95 7.31 -2.78 -17.41
C ASP A 95 5.96 -3.43 -17.14
N ARG A 96 5.15 -3.61 -18.19
CA ARG A 96 3.74 -4.04 -18.08
C ARG A 96 3.60 -5.42 -17.49
N LYS A 97 4.49 -6.35 -17.84
CA LYS A 97 4.48 -7.71 -17.34
C LYS A 97 4.78 -7.74 -15.83
N THR A 98 5.82 -7.02 -15.43
CA THR A 98 6.21 -6.89 -14.03
C THR A 98 5.11 -6.20 -13.22
N TYR A 99 4.53 -5.10 -13.73
CA TYR A 99 3.40 -4.42 -13.11
C TYR A 99 2.23 -5.38 -12.86
N ALA A 100 1.79 -6.11 -13.90
CA ALA A 100 0.67 -7.03 -13.80
C ALA A 100 0.95 -8.16 -12.79
N LYS A 101 2.15 -8.75 -12.86
CA LYS A 101 2.53 -9.83 -11.96
C LYS A 101 2.60 -9.38 -10.50
N LEU A 102 3.26 -8.26 -10.22
CA LEU A 102 3.38 -7.74 -8.85
C LEU A 102 2.01 -7.35 -8.27
N PHE A 103 1.14 -6.76 -9.07
CA PHE A 103 -0.22 -6.42 -8.63
C PHE A 103 -1.04 -7.68 -8.32
N CYS A 104 -0.94 -8.71 -9.15
CA CYS A 104 -1.59 -9.99 -8.93
C CYS A 104 -1.08 -10.67 -7.65
N ASP A 105 0.23 -10.76 -7.47
CA ASP A 105 0.84 -11.38 -6.28
C ASP A 105 0.47 -10.61 -5.00
N PHE A 106 0.53 -9.28 -5.04
CA PHE A 106 0.14 -8.44 -3.91
C PHE A 106 -1.36 -8.59 -3.57
N SER A 107 -2.22 -8.67 -4.57
CA SER A 107 -3.65 -8.89 -4.36
C SER A 107 -3.93 -10.25 -3.70
N ASN A 108 -3.11 -11.26 -3.98
CA ASN A 108 -3.22 -12.59 -3.36
C ASN A 108 -2.53 -12.68 -1.97
N THR A 109 -1.76 -11.66 -1.57
CA THR A 109 -0.97 -11.70 -0.33
C THR A 109 -1.85 -11.47 0.90
N ASP A 110 -1.60 -12.26 1.97
CA ASP A 110 -2.19 -12.09 3.30
C ASP A 110 -1.09 -12.10 4.37
N LEU A 111 -0.76 -10.93 4.89
CA LEU A 111 0.30 -10.75 5.89
C LEU A 111 -0.23 -10.71 7.33
N ARG A 112 -1.54 -10.83 7.55
CA ARG A 112 -2.16 -10.62 8.87
C ARG A 112 -1.62 -11.53 9.97
N GLU A 113 -1.17 -12.73 9.61
CA GLU A 113 -0.59 -13.65 10.60
C GLU A 113 0.92 -13.40 10.82
N CYS A 114 1.68 -13.08 9.77
CA CYS A 114 3.14 -12.90 9.92
C CYS A 114 3.51 -11.58 10.61
N ILE A 115 2.69 -10.53 10.52
CA ILE A 115 2.98 -9.23 11.16
C ILE A 115 3.08 -9.29 12.69
N LYS A 116 2.66 -10.37 13.34
CA LYS A 116 2.89 -10.60 14.78
C LYS A 116 4.37 -10.72 15.14
N ASN A 117 5.22 -11.04 14.17
CA ASN A 117 6.66 -11.17 14.37
C ASN A 117 7.36 -9.80 14.39
N ILE A 118 6.66 -8.73 14.00
CA ILE A 118 7.21 -7.37 13.99
C ILE A 118 7.17 -6.83 15.43
N VAL A 119 8.35 -6.57 15.98
CA VAL A 119 8.53 -6.07 17.36
C VAL A 119 9.02 -4.63 17.42
N VAL A 120 9.35 -4.04 16.28
CA VAL A 120 9.86 -2.66 16.19
C VAL A 120 8.72 -1.65 16.13
N PRO A 121 8.92 -0.41 16.63
CA PRO A 121 7.92 0.64 16.52
C PRO A 121 7.43 0.80 15.07
N SER A 122 6.12 0.83 14.90
CA SER A 122 5.46 0.79 13.59
C SER A 122 4.44 1.92 13.48
N LEU A 123 4.56 2.75 12.45
CA LEU A 123 3.61 3.80 12.13
C LEU A 123 2.84 3.43 10.85
N VAL A 124 1.51 3.49 10.92
CA VAL A 124 0.61 3.26 9.78
C VAL A 124 -0.12 4.56 9.49
N LEU A 125 0.12 5.13 8.33
CA LEU A 125 -0.49 6.37 7.85
C LEU A 125 -1.47 6.03 6.72
N LEU A 126 -2.73 6.38 6.90
CA LEU A 126 -3.82 6.00 5.99
C LEU A 126 -4.60 7.24 5.51
N GLU A 127 -5.18 7.14 4.31
CA GLU A 127 -6.10 8.13 3.76
C GLU A 127 -7.40 8.24 4.60
N PRO A 128 -8.16 9.36 4.47
CA PRO A 128 -9.34 9.62 5.30
C PRO A 128 -10.46 8.57 5.16
N TYR A 129 -10.59 7.94 3.99
CA TYR A 129 -11.62 6.92 3.75
C TYR A 129 -11.54 5.80 4.79
N PHE A 130 -10.34 5.36 5.14
CA PHE A 130 -10.15 4.25 6.08
C PHE A 130 -10.61 4.57 7.51
N LYS A 131 -10.75 5.83 7.86
CA LYS A 131 -11.33 6.24 9.15
C LYS A 131 -12.80 5.82 9.28
N HIS A 132 -13.55 5.80 8.17
CA HIS A 132 -14.95 5.37 8.16
C HIS A 132 -15.12 3.86 8.39
N ILE A 133 -14.08 3.09 8.12
CA ILE A 133 -14.03 1.63 8.35
C ILE A 133 -12.95 1.25 9.37
N ASP A 134 -12.67 2.12 10.34
CA ASP A 134 -11.62 1.97 11.36
C ASP A 134 -11.63 0.59 12.05
N THR A 135 -12.80 0.03 12.34
CA THR A 135 -12.92 -1.30 12.94
C THR A 135 -12.34 -2.39 12.02
N VAL A 136 -12.57 -2.30 10.71
CA VAL A 136 -12.02 -3.24 9.72
C VAL A 136 -10.49 -3.09 9.67
N ILE A 137 -10.00 -1.85 9.63
CA ILE A 137 -8.57 -1.54 9.60
C ILE A 137 -7.88 -2.07 10.86
N LYS A 138 -8.39 -1.77 12.03
CA LYS A 138 -7.84 -2.28 13.30
C LYS A 138 -7.83 -3.81 13.35
N ASN A 139 -8.85 -4.47 12.80
CA ASN A 139 -8.87 -5.92 12.71
C ASN A 139 -7.79 -6.46 11.75
N GLN A 140 -7.51 -5.78 10.65
CA GLN A 140 -6.42 -6.13 9.75
C GLN A 140 -5.05 -6.06 10.42
N TYR A 141 -4.83 -5.05 11.27
CA TYR A 141 -3.57 -4.81 11.97
C TYR A 141 -3.52 -5.38 13.40
N LYS A 142 -4.53 -6.14 13.84
CA LYS A 142 -4.64 -6.61 15.23
C LYS A 142 -3.42 -7.38 15.75
N ASN A 143 -2.70 -8.05 14.86
CA ASN A 143 -1.51 -8.83 15.20
C ASN A 143 -0.23 -7.97 15.21
N LEU A 144 -0.28 -6.71 14.79
CA LEU A 144 0.82 -5.75 14.87
C LEU A 144 0.63 -4.88 16.13
N SER A 145 0.93 -5.44 17.30
CA SER A 145 0.64 -4.84 18.61
C SER A 145 1.36 -3.51 18.87
N VAL A 146 2.43 -3.24 18.14
CA VAL A 146 3.25 -2.03 18.24
C VAL A 146 2.86 -0.94 17.23
N ALA A 147 1.75 -1.12 16.51
CA ALA A 147 1.30 -0.18 15.47
C ALA A 147 0.64 1.07 16.07
N GLN A 148 1.08 2.23 15.60
CA GLN A 148 0.36 3.49 15.71
C GLN A 148 -0.36 3.74 14.39
N ILE A 149 -1.70 3.65 14.36
CA ILE A 149 -2.50 3.91 13.17
C ILE A 149 -3.01 5.34 13.21
N ARG A 150 -2.75 6.12 12.17
CA ARG A 150 -3.15 7.52 12.03
C ARG A 150 -3.79 7.74 10.65
N TYR A 151 -4.84 8.57 10.62
CA TYR A 151 -5.60 8.89 9.41
C TYR A 151 -5.35 10.32 9.02
N ALA A 152 -5.10 10.57 7.72
CA ALA A 152 -5.04 11.91 7.18
C ALA A 152 -6.42 12.59 7.27
N ASP A 153 -6.43 13.91 7.25
CA ASP A 153 -7.69 14.69 7.28
C ASP A 153 -8.25 14.92 5.87
N LYS A 154 -7.41 14.83 4.86
CA LYS A 154 -7.77 15.05 3.45
C LYS A 154 -6.90 14.19 2.52
N GLY A 155 -7.32 14.10 1.27
CA GLY A 155 -6.58 13.42 0.21
C GLY A 155 -7.06 12.00 -0.04
N LEU A 156 -6.31 11.31 -0.89
CA LEU A 156 -6.53 9.95 -1.34
C LEU A 156 -5.26 9.12 -1.10
N HIS A 157 -5.10 8.04 -1.82
CA HIS A 157 -4.02 7.07 -1.68
C HIS A 157 -2.60 7.67 -1.59
N PHE A 158 -2.32 8.75 -2.34
CA PHE A 158 -1.03 9.46 -2.26
C PHE A 158 -1.05 10.55 -1.18
N VAL A 159 -1.34 10.17 0.07
CA VAL A 159 -1.44 11.09 1.23
C VAL A 159 -0.21 11.99 1.39
N MET A 160 0.98 11.52 0.96
CA MET A 160 2.22 12.29 1.01
C MET A 160 2.22 13.51 0.07
N PHE A 161 1.34 13.54 -0.92
CA PHE A 161 1.12 14.67 -1.82
C PHE A 161 -0.11 15.47 -1.39
N ASP A 162 -1.21 14.79 -1.16
CA ASP A 162 -2.52 15.38 -0.91
C ASP A 162 -2.61 16.06 0.46
N ASP A 163 -1.92 15.53 1.48
CA ASP A 163 -1.83 16.11 2.83
C ASP A 163 -0.37 16.15 3.32
N ARG A 164 0.47 16.83 2.56
CA ARG A 164 1.92 16.83 2.73
C ARG A 164 2.35 17.32 4.11
N GLU A 165 1.74 18.36 4.64
CA GLU A 165 2.12 18.93 5.94
C GLU A 165 1.82 17.96 7.07
N TRP A 166 0.63 17.38 7.08
CA TRP A 166 0.25 16.33 8.01
C TRP A 166 1.20 15.13 7.90
N PHE A 167 1.44 14.63 6.70
CA PHE A 167 2.31 13.49 6.44
C PHE A 167 3.71 13.69 7.01
N ILE A 168 4.36 14.83 6.70
CA ILE A 168 5.68 15.16 7.20
C ILE A 168 5.67 15.27 8.73
N HIS A 169 4.65 15.92 9.29
CA HIS A 169 4.52 16.06 10.75
C HIS A 169 4.47 14.68 11.44
N GLN A 170 3.63 13.76 10.95
CA GLN A 170 3.50 12.43 11.53
C GLN A 170 4.83 11.66 11.50
N ILE A 171 5.56 11.73 10.41
CA ILE A 171 6.86 11.05 10.28
C ILE A 171 7.90 11.68 11.20
N CYS A 172 7.98 13.02 11.25
CA CYS A 172 8.95 13.71 12.10
C CYS A 172 8.73 13.41 13.58
N GLU A 173 7.49 13.38 14.05
CA GLU A 173 7.17 13.01 15.43
C GLU A 173 7.56 11.55 15.69
N PHE A 174 7.17 10.62 14.84
CA PHE A 174 7.47 9.19 15.01
C PHE A 174 8.98 8.89 15.03
N ILE A 175 9.76 9.59 14.21
CA ILE A 175 11.22 9.39 14.17
C ILE A 175 11.88 9.84 15.48
N LYS A 176 11.38 10.93 16.11
CA LYS A 176 11.90 11.47 17.37
C LYS A 176 11.53 10.64 18.60
N GLU A 177 10.44 9.87 18.55
CA GLU A 177 10.07 8.95 19.64
C GLU A 177 11.22 7.98 19.91
N ARG A 178 11.61 7.80 21.18
CA ARG A 178 12.69 6.89 21.59
C ARG A 178 12.18 5.49 21.84
#